data_9c7b87a87ac0dd41e49b1841a834a0d9
#
_entry.id   9c7b87a87ac0dd41e49b1841a834a0d9
#
_cell.length_a   1.000
_cell.length_b   1.000
_cell.length_c   1.000
_cell.angle_alpha   90.00
_cell.angle_beta   90.00
_cell.angle_gamma   90.00
#
_symmetry.space_group_name_H-M   'P 1'
#
loop_
_entity.id
_entity.type
_entity.pdbx_description
1 polymer ?
#
loop_
_entity_poly.entity_id
_entity_poly.type
_entity_poly.pdbx_seq_one_letter_code
_entity_poly.pdbx_strand_id
1 'polypeptide(L)'
;YPLSRYVVSRDGNGNVIEIVTKELINRKVMEVDIPDPLPNTGIDETKTTDKDDIEVYTCVKLIDGRWVWYQEAFDKILPGSRSTAPKNASPWLVLRFNTVDGEDYGRGRVEEFLGDLKTVEGLSQALVEGAAAASKVIFLVSPSSTTKPQTIAKAGNGAIVSGRAEDVQVVQVGKTADFSTAANMANQIEKRLLEAFLVMNIRQAERVTAEEVRLTQLELEQQLGGIFSLLTIEFLIPYLNRTLLVLQLSLIHI
;
A
#
# COMPACT_ATOMS: atom_id res chain seq x y z
N TYR A 1 -2.22 5.51 -13.85
CA TYR A 1 -3.47 5.94 -13.22
C TYR A 1 -3.59 5.27 -11.85
N PRO A 2 -4.01 6.00 -10.79
CA PRO A 2 -4.35 5.39 -9.50
C PRO A 2 -5.66 4.59 -9.63
N LEU A 3 -5.84 3.58 -8.78
CA LEU A 3 -7.04 2.71 -8.78
C LEU A 3 -8.37 3.47 -8.70
N SER A 4 -8.38 4.64 -8.07
CA SER A 4 -9.56 5.51 -7.95
C SER A 4 -9.95 6.21 -9.26
N ARG A 5 -9.11 6.14 -10.30
CA ARG A 5 -9.30 6.87 -11.56
C ARG A 5 -9.41 5.97 -12.78
N TYR A 6 -9.51 4.66 -12.60
CA TYR A 6 -9.80 3.76 -13.71
C TYR A 6 -10.63 2.55 -13.25
N VAL A 7 -11.37 2.01 -14.18
CA VAL A 7 -12.04 0.72 -14.05
C VAL A 7 -11.64 -0.17 -15.21
N VAL A 8 -11.55 -1.46 -14.95
CA VAL A 8 -11.20 -2.47 -15.94
C VAL A 8 -12.20 -3.61 -15.86
N SER A 9 -12.50 -4.22 -17.00
CA SER A 9 -13.27 -5.45 -17.11
C SER A 9 -12.44 -6.48 -17.89
N ARG A 10 -12.51 -7.73 -17.44
CA ARG A 10 -11.78 -8.85 -18.01
C ARG A 10 -12.72 -9.99 -18.42
N ASP A 11 -12.28 -10.81 -19.34
CA ASP A 11 -12.96 -12.05 -19.68
C ASP A 11 -12.67 -13.17 -18.65
N GLY A 12 -13.35 -14.31 -18.77
CA GLY A 12 -13.15 -15.47 -17.90
C GLY A 12 -11.73 -16.06 -17.92
N ASN A 13 -10.89 -15.66 -18.87
CA ASN A 13 -9.48 -16.05 -18.97
C ASN A 13 -8.53 -14.97 -18.38
N GLY A 14 -9.09 -13.88 -17.84
CA GLY A 14 -8.33 -12.77 -17.28
C GLY A 14 -7.79 -11.77 -18.32
N ASN A 15 -8.16 -11.88 -19.61
CA ASN A 15 -7.76 -10.90 -20.61
C ASN A 15 -8.59 -9.63 -20.48
N VAL A 16 -7.97 -8.48 -20.65
CA VAL A 16 -8.64 -7.18 -20.60
C VAL A 16 -9.55 -7.02 -21.83
N ILE A 17 -10.80 -6.67 -21.60
CA ILE A 17 -11.79 -6.40 -22.65
C ILE A 17 -12.25 -4.94 -22.67
N GLU A 18 -12.26 -4.27 -21.53
CA GLU A 18 -12.64 -2.87 -21.42
C GLU A 18 -11.84 -2.16 -20.34
N ILE A 19 -11.47 -0.92 -20.60
CA ILE A 19 -10.80 -0.03 -19.64
C ILE A 19 -11.48 1.34 -19.78
N VAL A 20 -11.84 1.95 -18.66
CA VAL A 20 -12.30 3.34 -18.63
C VAL A 20 -11.43 4.09 -17.64
N THR A 21 -10.81 5.17 -18.09
CA THR A 21 -10.03 6.06 -17.22
C THR A 21 -10.75 7.39 -17.05
N LYS A 22 -10.59 8.00 -15.88
CA LYS A 22 -11.14 9.31 -15.53
C LYS A 22 -10.00 10.29 -15.27
N GLU A 23 -10.04 11.41 -15.95
CA GLU A 23 -9.08 12.52 -15.78
C GLU A 23 -9.82 13.83 -15.51
N LEU A 24 -9.21 14.69 -14.71
CA LEU A 24 -9.64 16.08 -14.54
C LEU A 24 -8.73 16.94 -15.41
N ILE A 25 -9.28 17.57 -16.42
CA ILE A 25 -8.54 18.41 -17.38
C ILE A 25 -9.08 19.82 -17.30
N ASN A 26 -8.17 20.79 -17.18
CA ASN A 26 -8.57 22.18 -17.18
C ASN A 26 -9.10 22.58 -18.57
N ARG A 27 -10.23 23.27 -18.60
CA ARG A 27 -10.91 23.70 -19.82
C ARG A 27 -10.00 24.46 -20.78
N LYS A 28 -9.09 25.27 -20.25
CA LYS A 28 -8.15 26.08 -21.06
C LYS A 28 -7.12 25.25 -21.81
N VAL A 29 -6.89 24.01 -21.37
CA VAL A 29 -5.93 23.07 -21.97
C VAL A 29 -6.60 22.15 -22.99
N MET A 30 -7.92 22.07 -22.98
CA MET A 30 -8.64 21.25 -23.94
C MET A 30 -8.65 21.92 -25.32
N GLU A 31 -8.15 21.20 -26.32
CA GLU A 31 -8.14 21.66 -27.74
C GLU A 31 -9.52 21.59 -28.40
N VAL A 32 -10.55 21.18 -27.68
CA VAL A 32 -11.92 20.96 -28.20
C VAL A 32 -12.83 22.07 -27.69
N ASP A 33 -13.60 22.66 -28.63
CA ASP A 33 -14.63 23.63 -28.32
C ASP A 33 -15.76 23.01 -27.51
N ILE A 34 -15.85 23.37 -26.24
CA ILE A 34 -16.89 22.90 -25.33
C ILE A 34 -17.98 23.99 -25.30
N PRO A 35 -19.26 23.64 -25.56
CA PRO A 35 -20.34 24.62 -25.57
C PRO A 35 -20.50 25.33 -24.22
N ASP A 36 -20.67 26.65 -24.26
CA ASP A 36 -21.05 27.50 -23.13
C ASP A 36 -22.56 27.85 -23.27
N PRO A 37 -23.41 27.76 -22.23
CA PRO A 37 -23.10 27.32 -20.87
C PRO A 37 -22.96 25.79 -20.76
N LEU A 38 -22.11 25.34 -19.79
CA LEU A 38 -22.03 23.93 -19.43
C LEU A 38 -23.44 23.39 -19.12
N PRO A 39 -23.84 22.24 -19.65
CA PRO A 39 -25.08 21.62 -19.22
C PRO A 39 -25.03 21.43 -17.71
N ASN A 40 -26.13 21.77 -17.00
CA ASN A 40 -26.27 21.56 -15.55
C ASN A 40 -26.11 20.06 -15.24
N THR A 41 -24.89 19.61 -15.13
CA THR A 41 -24.57 18.33 -14.50
C THR A 41 -24.72 18.59 -13.01
N GLY A 42 -25.60 17.86 -12.31
CA GLY A 42 -25.88 17.99 -10.88
C GLY A 42 -24.67 17.77 -9.95
N ILE A 43 -23.53 18.29 -10.33
CA ILE A 43 -22.29 18.34 -9.57
C ILE A 43 -22.46 19.49 -8.57
N ASP A 44 -22.47 19.13 -7.31
CA ASP A 44 -22.54 20.02 -6.15
C ASP A 44 -21.42 21.07 -6.30
N GLU A 45 -21.79 22.30 -6.64
CA GLU A 45 -20.87 23.45 -6.88
C GLU A 45 -19.94 23.74 -5.69
N THR A 46 -20.18 23.10 -4.55
CA THR A 46 -19.44 23.31 -3.29
C THR A 46 -18.14 22.51 -3.18
N LYS A 47 -17.85 21.57 -4.11
CA LYS A 47 -16.69 20.64 -4.01
C LYS A 47 -15.57 20.86 -5.03
N THR A 48 -15.73 21.74 -6.00
CA THR A 48 -14.66 22.04 -6.97
C THR A 48 -13.98 23.34 -6.60
N THR A 49 -12.77 23.26 -6.08
CA THR A 49 -11.88 24.39 -5.77
C THR A 49 -11.36 25.09 -7.03
N ASP A 50 -11.55 24.49 -8.22
CA ASP A 50 -11.22 25.08 -9.52
C ASP A 50 -12.41 24.89 -10.47
N LYS A 51 -13.16 25.95 -10.70
CA LYS A 51 -14.36 25.97 -11.57
C LYS A 51 -14.09 25.66 -13.06
N ASP A 52 -12.82 25.48 -13.42
CA ASP A 52 -12.37 25.28 -14.79
C ASP A 52 -12.01 23.83 -15.13
N ASP A 53 -12.06 22.89 -14.17
CA ASP A 53 -11.70 21.49 -14.39
C ASP A 53 -12.90 20.65 -14.84
N ILE A 54 -12.70 19.89 -15.91
CA ILE A 54 -13.72 19.05 -16.57
C ILE A 54 -13.33 17.58 -16.39
N GLU A 55 -14.30 16.74 -16.07
CA GLU A 55 -14.14 15.29 -16.05
C GLU A 55 -14.15 14.75 -17.48
N VAL A 56 -13.04 14.15 -17.89
CA VAL A 56 -12.90 13.47 -19.18
C VAL A 56 -12.72 11.98 -18.93
N TYR A 57 -13.55 11.20 -19.58
CA TYR A 57 -13.49 9.74 -19.54
C TYR A 57 -12.87 9.23 -20.84
N THR A 58 -11.83 8.41 -20.74
CA THR A 58 -11.28 7.69 -21.90
C THR A 58 -11.75 6.25 -21.85
N CYS A 59 -12.63 5.89 -22.78
CA CYS A 59 -13.18 4.54 -22.93
C CYS A 59 -12.35 3.77 -23.94
N VAL A 60 -11.82 2.62 -23.56
CA VAL A 60 -11.00 1.71 -24.38
C VAL A 60 -11.68 0.35 -24.39
N LYS A 61 -12.13 -0.12 -25.55
CA LYS A 61 -12.87 -1.40 -25.68
C LYS A 61 -12.28 -2.28 -26.76
N LEU A 62 -12.29 -3.57 -26.51
CA LEU A 62 -11.94 -4.57 -27.52
C LEU A 62 -13.18 -4.95 -28.31
N ILE A 63 -13.28 -4.51 -29.58
CA ILE A 63 -14.41 -4.74 -30.48
C ILE A 63 -13.88 -5.44 -31.73
N ASP A 64 -14.43 -6.58 -32.09
CA ASP A 64 -14.08 -7.36 -33.30
C ASP A 64 -12.57 -7.58 -33.46
N GLY A 65 -11.88 -7.89 -32.33
CA GLY A 65 -10.44 -8.15 -32.34
C GLY A 65 -9.55 -6.91 -32.52
N ARG A 66 -10.10 -5.72 -32.37
CA ARG A 66 -9.36 -4.46 -32.38
C ARG A 66 -9.67 -3.63 -31.15
N TRP A 67 -8.67 -2.95 -30.63
CA TRP A 67 -8.88 -1.93 -29.63
C TRP A 67 -9.45 -0.70 -30.28
N VAL A 68 -10.55 -0.18 -29.72
CA VAL A 68 -11.19 1.07 -30.11
C VAL A 68 -11.24 1.93 -28.87
N TRP A 69 -10.78 3.17 -28.95
CA TRP A 69 -10.89 4.12 -27.84
C TRP A 69 -11.42 5.47 -28.32
N TYR A 70 -12.06 6.16 -27.39
CA TYR A 70 -12.57 7.49 -27.58
C TYR A 70 -12.63 8.21 -26.23
N GLN A 71 -12.71 9.53 -26.27
CA GLN A 71 -12.88 10.35 -25.07
C GLN A 71 -14.31 10.87 -25.02
N GLU A 72 -14.83 11.00 -23.80
CA GLU A 72 -16.16 11.45 -23.49
C GLU A 72 -16.13 12.48 -22.38
N ALA A 73 -16.85 13.56 -22.56
CA ALA A 73 -17.10 14.59 -21.56
C ALA A 73 -18.55 15.07 -21.69
N PHE A 74 -19.23 15.32 -20.57
CA PHE A 74 -20.64 15.74 -20.55
C PHE A 74 -21.59 14.82 -21.32
N ASP A 75 -21.39 13.51 -21.20
CA ASP A 75 -22.14 12.46 -21.90
C ASP A 75 -22.07 12.57 -23.44
N LYS A 76 -21.03 13.21 -23.96
CA LYS A 76 -20.78 13.34 -25.40
C LYS A 76 -19.38 12.93 -25.78
N ILE A 77 -19.27 12.19 -26.87
CA ILE A 77 -17.97 11.81 -27.43
C ILE A 77 -17.30 13.06 -28.01
N LEU A 78 -16.06 13.30 -27.60
CA LEU A 78 -15.27 14.42 -28.10
C LEU A 78 -14.90 14.21 -29.57
N PRO A 79 -15.11 15.20 -30.43
CA PRO A 79 -14.76 15.11 -31.86
C PRO A 79 -13.26 14.82 -32.04
N GLY A 80 -12.92 13.93 -32.97
CA GLY A 80 -11.51 13.60 -33.26
C GLY A 80 -10.82 12.68 -32.25
N SER A 81 -11.46 12.36 -31.12
CA SER A 81 -10.84 11.52 -30.07
C SER A 81 -10.82 10.03 -30.39
N ARG A 82 -11.62 9.58 -31.38
CA ARG A 82 -11.74 8.16 -31.70
C ARG A 82 -10.54 7.64 -32.49
N SER A 83 -9.98 6.52 -32.01
CA SER A 83 -8.87 5.86 -32.67
C SER A 83 -8.91 4.35 -32.47
N THR A 84 -8.05 3.61 -33.19
CA THR A 84 -8.03 2.15 -33.13
C THR A 84 -6.62 1.58 -33.14
N ALA A 85 -6.44 0.37 -32.58
CA ALA A 85 -5.20 -0.38 -32.64
C ALA A 85 -5.47 -1.88 -32.78
N PRO A 86 -4.49 -2.67 -33.28
CA PRO A 86 -4.58 -4.12 -33.30
C PRO A 86 -4.69 -4.72 -31.89
N LYS A 87 -5.29 -5.92 -31.79
CA LYS A 87 -5.49 -6.62 -30.52
C LYS A 87 -4.20 -6.77 -29.70
N ASN A 88 -3.07 -7.07 -30.33
CA ASN A 88 -1.78 -7.30 -29.71
C ASN A 88 -1.02 -6.01 -29.29
N ALA A 89 -1.55 -4.83 -29.62
CA ALA A 89 -0.92 -3.53 -29.34
C ALA A 89 -1.88 -2.58 -28.64
N SER A 90 -2.39 -3.00 -27.47
CA SER A 90 -3.26 -2.16 -26.63
C SER A 90 -2.59 -0.83 -26.30
N PRO A 91 -3.32 0.29 -26.39
CA PRO A 91 -2.79 1.58 -25.98
C PRO A 91 -2.69 1.74 -24.45
N TRP A 92 -3.43 0.95 -23.67
CA TRP A 92 -3.42 0.94 -22.21
C TRP A 92 -3.01 -0.43 -21.69
N LEU A 93 -2.13 -0.45 -20.69
CA LEU A 93 -1.66 -1.65 -20.02
C LEU A 93 -2.15 -1.65 -18.59
N VAL A 94 -2.87 -2.69 -18.19
CA VAL A 94 -3.41 -2.86 -16.85
C VAL A 94 -2.67 -3.99 -16.16
N LEU A 95 -1.82 -3.63 -15.21
CA LEU A 95 -0.92 -4.55 -14.52
C LEU A 95 -1.60 -5.12 -13.27
N ARG A 96 -1.33 -6.40 -12.99
CA ARG A 96 -1.67 -7.06 -11.74
C ARG A 96 -0.41 -7.63 -11.11
N PHE A 97 -0.29 -7.55 -9.82
CA PHE A 97 0.83 -8.15 -9.07
C PHE A 97 0.51 -9.56 -8.59
N ASN A 98 -0.66 -9.73 -7.96
CA ASN A 98 -1.21 -11.03 -7.59
C ASN A 98 -2.57 -11.16 -8.26
N THR A 99 -2.77 -12.25 -8.98
CA THR A 99 -4.01 -12.52 -9.69
C THR A 99 -4.86 -13.49 -8.87
N VAL A 100 -6.14 -13.20 -8.75
CA VAL A 100 -7.14 -14.11 -8.22
C VAL A 100 -8.12 -14.41 -9.34
N ASP A 101 -8.46 -15.67 -9.48
CA ASP A 101 -9.38 -16.11 -10.53
C ASP A 101 -10.75 -15.47 -10.36
N GLY A 102 -11.29 -14.94 -11.47
CA GLY A 102 -12.56 -14.23 -11.49
C GLY A 102 -12.51 -12.77 -10.99
N GLU A 103 -11.34 -12.24 -10.61
CA GLU A 103 -11.19 -10.83 -10.23
C GLU A 103 -10.58 -9.99 -11.37
N ASP A 104 -11.16 -8.82 -11.63
CA ASP A 104 -10.68 -7.89 -12.65
C ASP A 104 -9.40 -7.16 -12.23
N TYR A 105 -9.22 -6.93 -10.93
CA TYR A 105 -8.08 -6.25 -10.34
C TYR A 105 -7.12 -7.23 -9.68
N GLY A 106 -5.85 -6.85 -9.62
CA GLY A 106 -4.86 -7.57 -8.82
C GLY A 106 -4.94 -7.19 -7.35
N ARG A 107 -4.60 -8.12 -6.47
CA ARG A 107 -4.50 -7.86 -5.03
C ARG A 107 -3.13 -7.32 -4.67
N GLY A 108 -3.11 -6.33 -3.77
CA GLY A 108 -1.88 -5.77 -3.23
C GLY A 108 -1.32 -6.63 -2.10
N ARG A 109 0.00 -6.63 -1.93
CA ARG A 109 0.65 -7.34 -0.82
C ARG A 109 0.20 -6.89 0.56
N VAL A 110 -0.10 -5.61 0.72
CA VAL A 110 -0.64 -5.08 1.98
C VAL A 110 -1.98 -5.71 2.32
N GLU A 111 -2.84 -5.94 1.34
CA GLU A 111 -4.14 -6.61 1.53
C GLU A 111 -3.95 -8.07 1.96
N GLU A 112 -3.03 -8.78 1.32
CA GLU A 112 -2.70 -10.17 1.60
C GLU A 112 -2.19 -10.37 3.04
N PHE A 113 -1.31 -9.46 3.49
CA PHE A 113 -0.69 -9.51 4.83
C PHE A 113 -1.33 -8.56 5.86
N LEU A 114 -2.54 -8.05 5.59
CA LEU A 114 -3.21 -7.09 6.46
C LEU A 114 -3.43 -7.63 7.88
N GLY A 115 -3.73 -8.92 8.01
CA GLY A 115 -3.88 -9.60 9.30
C GLY A 115 -2.60 -9.56 10.14
N ASP A 116 -1.47 -9.85 9.51
CA ASP A 116 -0.15 -9.84 10.15
C ASP A 116 0.27 -8.41 10.53
N LEU A 117 0.05 -7.44 9.64
CA LEU A 117 0.33 -6.03 9.92
C LEU A 117 -0.46 -5.51 11.13
N LYS A 118 -1.75 -5.81 11.20
CA LYS A 118 -2.59 -5.44 12.36
C LYS A 118 -2.16 -6.16 13.64
N THR A 119 -1.69 -7.40 13.54
CA THR A 119 -1.23 -8.15 14.70
C THR A 119 0.06 -7.55 15.26
N VAL A 120 1.03 -7.20 14.40
CA VAL A 120 2.26 -6.53 14.84
C VAL A 120 1.95 -5.17 15.46
N GLU A 121 1.05 -4.39 14.87
CA GLU A 121 0.64 -3.10 15.42
C GLU A 121 0.05 -3.28 16.83
N GLY A 122 -0.91 -4.21 17.00
CA GLY A 122 -1.52 -4.50 18.30
C GLY A 122 -0.54 -5.01 19.35
N LEU A 123 0.38 -5.91 18.96
CA LEU A 123 1.42 -6.41 19.88
C LEU A 123 2.40 -5.29 20.27
N SER A 124 2.81 -4.47 19.32
CA SER A 124 3.70 -3.33 19.59
C SER A 124 3.06 -2.32 20.53
N GLN A 125 1.79 -2.00 20.31
CA GLN A 125 1.03 -1.15 21.20
C GLN A 125 0.94 -1.75 22.61
N ALA A 126 0.58 -3.02 22.73
CA ALA A 126 0.48 -3.71 24.02
C ALA A 126 1.82 -3.76 24.76
N LEU A 127 2.94 -3.94 24.06
CA LEU A 127 4.29 -3.91 24.64
C LEU A 127 4.64 -2.53 25.18
N VAL A 128 4.34 -1.46 24.43
CA VAL A 128 4.58 -0.07 24.87
C VAL A 128 3.71 0.28 26.09
N GLU A 129 2.43 -0.03 26.04
CA GLU A 129 1.51 0.21 27.17
C GLU A 129 1.90 -0.61 28.41
N GLY A 130 2.27 -1.87 28.18
CA GLY A 130 2.77 -2.74 29.25
C GLY A 130 4.07 -2.25 29.87
N ALA A 131 5.03 -1.80 29.08
CA ALA A 131 6.26 -1.21 29.55
C ALA A 131 6.01 0.08 30.36
N ALA A 132 5.09 0.92 29.88
CA ALA A 132 4.68 2.12 30.59
C ALA A 132 3.98 1.80 31.93
N ALA A 133 3.15 0.76 31.98
CA ALA A 133 2.54 0.29 33.21
C ALA A 133 3.56 -0.34 34.18
N ALA A 134 4.50 -1.13 33.65
CA ALA A 134 5.55 -1.76 34.47
C ALA A 134 6.54 -0.74 35.05
N SER A 135 6.72 0.40 34.42
CA SER A 135 7.57 1.49 34.92
C SER A 135 6.93 2.24 36.09
N LYS A 136 5.62 2.08 36.33
CA LYS A 136 4.92 2.70 37.44
C LYS A 136 5.17 1.88 38.72
N VAL A 137 5.84 2.48 39.66
CA VAL A 137 6.04 1.92 41.00
C VAL A 137 4.98 2.51 41.91
N ILE A 138 4.11 1.67 42.50
CA ILE A 138 3.09 2.07 43.47
C ILE A 138 3.52 1.59 44.82
N PHE A 139 3.62 2.50 45.78
CA PHE A 139 3.90 2.19 47.19
C PHE A 139 2.59 2.08 47.95
N LEU A 140 2.34 0.92 48.54
CA LEU A 140 1.25 0.75 49.50
C LEU A 140 1.78 0.95 50.90
N VAL A 141 1.14 1.82 51.65
CA VAL A 141 1.45 2.04 53.04
C VAL A 141 0.31 1.51 53.89
N SER A 142 0.61 0.67 54.91
CA SER A 142 -0.39 0.12 55.78
C SER A 142 -1.14 1.22 56.54
N PRO A 143 -2.48 1.15 56.66
CA PRO A 143 -3.27 2.17 57.40
C PRO A 143 -2.87 2.31 58.89
N SER A 144 -2.29 1.24 59.47
CA SER A 144 -1.83 1.20 60.84
C SER A 144 -0.37 1.55 61.02
N SER A 145 0.32 1.96 59.94
CA SER A 145 1.74 2.21 59.95
C SER A 145 2.12 3.51 60.71
N THR A 146 3.32 3.47 61.33
CA THR A 146 3.95 4.68 61.88
C THR A 146 4.59 5.54 60.79
N THR A 147 4.76 5.01 59.59
CA THR A 147 5.39 5.65 58.44
C THR A 147 4.37 6.51 57.71
N LYS A 148 4.60 7.82 57.66
CA LYS A 148 3.67 8.72 56.95
C LYS A 148 3.88 8.70 55.44
N PRO A 149 2.84 8.47 54.62
CA PRO A 149 2.97 8.42 53.15
C PRO A 149 3.60 9.69 52.55
N GLN A 150 3.29 10.85 53.13
CA GLN A 150 3.83 12.14 52.66
C GLN A 150 5.35 12.27 52.87
N THR A 151 5.93 11.59 53.86
CA THR A 151 7.36 11.60 54.14
C THR A 151 8.11 10.79 53.06
N ILE A 152 7.54 9.64 52.63
CA ILE A 152 8.08 8.84 51.56
C ILE A 152 7.97 9.58 50.23
N ALA A 153 6.83 10.18 49.94
CA ALA A 153 6.60 10.90 48.68
C ALA A 153 7.53 12.12 48.49
N LYS A 154 7.99 12.73 49.58
CA LYS A 154 8.90 13.89 49.57
C LYS A 154 10.38 13.50 49.72
N ALA A 155 10.66 12.24 50.01
CA ALA A 155 12.01 11.75 50.22
C ALA A 155 12.78 11.71 48.90
N GLY A 156 13.94 12.36 48.82
CA GLY A 156 14.86 12.26 47.69
C GLY A 156 15.65 10.98 47.71
N ASN A 157 16.39 10.73 46.65
CA ASN A 157 17.27 9.55 46.58
C ASN A 157 18.33 9.60 47.68
N GLY A 158 18.44 8.51 48.46
CA GLY A 158 19.35 8.42 49.59
C GLY A 158 18.86 9.07 50.90
N ALA A 159 17.62 9.53 51.01
CA ALA A 159 17.05 10.11 52.20
C ALA A 159 16.84 9.04 53.28
N ILE A 160 17.13 9.43 54.56
CA ILE A 160 16.87 8.58 55.72
C ILE A 160 15.48 8.92 56.26
N VAL A 161 14.57 7.95 56.23
CA VAL A 161 13.20 8.09 56.69
C VAL A 161 12.98 7.14 57.89
N SER A 162 12.39 7.64 58.96
CA SER A 162 11.99 6.81 60.08
C SER A 162 10.72 6.03 59.78
N GLY A 163 10.75 4.70 59.99
CA GLY A 163 9.63 3.81 59.70
C GLY A 163 10.01 2.35 59.81
N ARG A 164 9.05 1.46 59.58
CA ARG A 164 9.30 0.02 59.49
C ARG A 164 9.23 -0.38 58.02
N ALA A 165 10.19 -1.22 57.58
CA ALA A 165 10.22 -1.71 56.21
C ALA A 165 8.94 -2.50 55.84
N GLU A 166 8.34 -3.18 56.83
CA GLU A 166 7.11 -3.97 56.64
C GLU A 166 5.86 -3.12 56.39
N ASP A 167 5.90 -1.82 56.77
CA ASP A 167 4.79 -0.88 56.58
C ASP A 167 4.61 -0.45 55.14
N VAL A 168 5.62 -0.65 54.30
CA VAL A 168 5.65 -0.20 52.88
C VAL A 168 5.84 -1.37 51.97
N GLN A 169 4.84 -1.65 51.15
CA GLN A 169 4.92 -2.65 50.11
C GLN A 169 4.98 -1.99 48.72
N VAL A 170 5.88 -2.48 47.89
CA VAL A 170 6.01 -2.06 46.51
C VAL A 170 5.16 -2.96 45.63
N VAL A 171 4.16 -2.37 44.99
CA VAL A 171 3.40 -3.09 43.97
C VAL A 171 3.98 -2.77 42.61
N GLN A 172 4.62 -3.77 42.02
CA GLN A 172 5.08 -3.74 40.64
C GLN A 172 4.26 -4.71 39.82
N VAL A 173 3.89 -4.32 38.61
CA VAL A 173 3.26 -5.20 37.63
C VAL A 173 4.32 -6.16 37.08
N GLY A 174 4.54 -7.27 37.79
CA GLY A 174 5.63 -8.21 37.54
C GLY A 174 5.33 -9.28 36.47
N LYS A 175 4.82 -8.92 35.30
CA LYS A 175 4.53 -9.86 34.20
C LYS A 175 5.59 -9.85 33.09
N THR A 176 6.88 -9.89 33.46
CA THR A 176 8.00 -9.86 32.50
C THR A 176 7.98 -11.04 31.52
N ALA A 177 7.51 -12.20 31.93
CA ALA A 177 7.43 -13.39 31.07
C ALA A 177 6.40 -13.21 29.91
N ASP A 178 5.27 -12.58 30.21
CA ASP A 178 4.23 -12.34 29.20
C ASP A 178 4.71 -11.33 28.15
N PHE A 179 5.47 -10.32 28.55
CA PHE A 179 6.06 -9.36 27.62
C PHE A 179 7.12 -9.99 26.71
N SER A 180 7.94 -10.90 27.22
CA SER A 180 8.94 -11.59 26.40
C SER A 180 8.27 -12.48 25.33
N THR A 181 7.17 -13.13 25.68
CA THR A 181 6.40 -13.93 24.72
C THR A 181 5.77 -13.06 23.65
N ALA A 182 5.15 -11.93 24.02
CA ALA A 182 4.58 -10.98 23.07
C ALA A 182 5.65 -10.38 22.13
N ALA A 183 6.81 -10.02 22.65
CA ALA A 183 7.96 -9.53 21.88
C ALA A 183 8.46 -10.58 20.88
N ASN A 184 8.59 -11.84 21.32
CA ASN A 184 9.00 -12.93 20.42
C ASN A 184 8.00 -13.18 19.31
N MET A 185 6.69 -13.12 19.60
CA MET A 185 5.64 -13.23 18.57
C MET A 185 5.71 -12.05 17.59
N ALA A 186 5.86 -10.82 18.06
CA ALA A 186 6.02 -9.65 17.21
C ALA A 186 7.21 -9.80 16.27
N ASN A 187 8.38 -10.21 16.79
CA ASN A 187 9.58 -10.43 15.99
C ASN A 187 9.41 -11.56 14.94
N GLN A 188 8.67 -12.63 15.27
CA GLN A 188 8.39 -13.70 14.30
C GLN A 188 7.51 -13.23 13.16
N ILE A 189 6.47 -12.43 13.45
CA ILE A 189 5.58 -11.89 12.44
C ILE A 189 6.32 -10.83 11.61
N GLU A 190 7.12 -9.97 12.25
CA GLU A 190 7.95 -8.99 11.56
C GLU A 190 8.90 -9.67 10.56
N LYS A 191 9.57 -10.75 10.97
CA LYS A 191 10.44 -11.51 10.07
C LYS A 191 9.68 -12.05 8.86
N ARG A 192 8.49 -12.63 9.07
CA ARG A 192 7.62 -13.11 8.00
C ARG A 192 7.18 -11.98 7.06
N LEU A 193 6.86 -10.80 7.60
CA LEU A 193 6.53 -9.62 6.80
C LEU A 193 7.73 -9.12 5.99
N LEU A 194 8.93 -9.07 6.57
CA LEU A 194 10.14 -8.69 5.83
C LEU A 194 10.39 -9.62 4.64
N GLU A 195 10.23 -10.93 4.82
CA GLU A 195 10.33 -11.92 3.74
C GLU A 195 9.23 -11.70 2.69
N ALA A 196 7.98 -11.48 3.12
CA ALA A 196 6.84 -11.24 2.24
C ALA A 196 6.98 -9.98 1.39
N PHE A 197 7.54 -8.91 1.95
CA PHE A 197 7.78 -7.65 1.24
C PHE A 197 9.15 -7.59 0.54
N LEU A 198 9.86 -8.71 0.46
CA LEU A 198 11.15 -8.84 -0.21
C LEU A 198 12.22 -7.87 0.35
N VAL A 199 12.10 -7.52 1.62
CA VAL A 199 13.12 -6.71 2.30
C VAL A 199 14.31 -7.62 2.61
N MET A 200 15.37 -7.46 1.83
CA MET A 200 16.60 -8.21 2.06
C MET A 200 17.33 -7.67 3.28
N ASN A 201 17.46 -8.48 4.32
CA ASN A 201 18.45 -8.26 5.34
C ASN A 201 19.83 -8.67 4.79
N ILE A 202 20.47 -7.76 4.07
CA ILE A 202 21.89 -7.91 3.78
C ILE A 202 22.57 -7.77 5.14
N ARG A 203 22.94 -8.92 5.71
CA ARG A 203 23.76 -8.94 6.94
C ARG A 203 25.05 -8.18 6.61
N GLN A 204 25.19 -7.00 7.18
CA GLN A 204 26.46 -6.27 7.24
C GLN A 204 27.38 -6.98 8.24
N ALA A 205 27.67 -8.26 7.99
CA ALA A 205 28.67 -8.97 8.75
C ALA A 205 30.01 -8.72 8.07
N GLU A 206 31.01 -8.33 8.83
CA GLU A 206 32.40 -8.08 8.40
C GLU A 206 33.05 -9.24 7.65
N ARG A 207 32.39 -10.40 7.54
CA ARG A 207 32.86 -11.64 6.89
C ARG A 207 31.74 -12.37 6.13
N VAL A 208 31.01 -11.66 5.27
CA VAL A 208 30.10 -12.32 4.33
C VAL A 208 30.95 -12.93 3.22
N THR A 209 30.89 -14.24 3.03
CA THR A 209 31.59 -14.91 1.93
C THR A 209 30.90 -14.63 0.60
N ALA A 210 31.65 -14.58 -0.49
CA ALA A 210 31.09 -14.40 -1.85
C ALA A 210 30.03 -15.46 -2.17
N GLU A 211 30.14 -16.66 -1.61
CA GLU A 211 29.16 -17.74 -1.78
C GLU A 211 27.83 -17.44 -1.04
N GLU A 212 27.89 -16.84 0.13
CA GLU A 212 26.70 -16.43 0.89
C GLU A 212 25.90 -15.33 0.16
N VAL A 213 26.59 -14.36 -0.44
CA VAL A 213 25.99 -13.34 -1.29
C VAL A 213 25.34 -13.98 -2.52
N ARG A 214 26.00 -14.94 -3.15
CA ARG A 214 25.47 -15.65 -4.32
C ARG A 214 24.22 -16.47 -4.00
N LEU A 215 24.21 -17.17 -2.88
CA LEU A 215 23.03 -17.93 -2.42
C LEU A 215 21.85 -17.02 -2.13
N THR A 216 22.08 -15.91 -1.42
CA THR A 216 21.02 -14.92 -1.13
C THR A 216 20.45 -14.30 -2.42
N GLN A 217 21.30 -14.03 -3.40
CA GLN A 217 20.85 -13.55 -4.71
C GLN A 217 20.02 -14.60 -5.45
N LEU A 218 20.41 -15.87 -5.39
CA LEU A 218 19.69 -16.98 -6.02
C LEU A 218 18.32 -17.22 -5.39
N GLU A 219 18.22 -17.11 -4.05
CA GLU A 219 16.94 -17.16 -3.33
C GLU A 219 16.01 -16.02 -3.73
N LEU A 220 16.55 -14.80 -3.85
CA LEU A 220 15.78 -13.64 -4.32
C LEU A 220 15.27 -13.84 -5.75
N GLU A 221 16.12 -14.31 -6.66
CA GLU A 221 15.75 -14.59 -8.06
C GLU A 221 14.63 -15.65 -8.12
N GLN A 222 14.68 -16.68 -7.26
CA GLN A 222 13.62 -17.68 -7.19
C GLN A 222 12.29 -17.09 -6.66
N GLN A 223 12.34 -16.25 -5.64
CA GLN A 223 11.15 -15.57 -5.11
C GLN A 223 10.55 -14.57 -6.11
N LEU A 224 11.40 -13.87 -6.87
CA LEU A 224 10.98 -12.91 -7.90
C LEU A 224 10.53 -13.59 -9.19
N GLY A 225 10.91 -14.84 -9.44
CA GLY A 225 10.69 -15.52 -10.72
C GLY A 225 9.22 -15.57 -11.15
N GLY A 226 8.29 -15.81 -10.22
CA GLY A 226 6.85 -15.79 -10.47
C GLY A 226 6.32 -14.40 -10.84
N ILE A 227 6.78 -13.38 -10.12
CA ILE A 227 6.40 -11.97 -10.35
C ILE A 227 6.97 -11.49 -11.69
N PHE A 228 8.22 -11.85 -11.99
CA PHE A 228 8.87 -11.48 -13.24
C PHE A 228 8.16 -12.10 -14.44
N SER A 229 7.75 -13.36 -14.34
CA SER A 229 6.97 -14.03 -15.38
C SER A 229 5.65 -13.32 -15.65
N LEU A 230 4.92 -12.96 -14.60
CA LEU A 230 3.66 -12.23 -14.71
C LEU A 230 3.85 -10.85 -15.35
N LEU A 231 4.85 -10.09 -14.91
CA LEU A 231 5.17 -8.78 -15.48
C LEU A 231 5.64 -8.88 -16.93
N THR A 232 6.31 -9.96 -17.30
CA THR A 232 6.70 -10.21 -18.70
C THR A 232 5.46 -10.37 -19.56
N ILE A 233 4.47 -11.12 -19.14
CA ILE A 233 3.23 -11.37 -19.88
C ILE A 233 2.32 -10.15 -19.91
N GLU A 234 2.07 -9.52 -18.76
CA GLU A 234 1.09 -8.42 -18.65
C GLU A 234 1.67 -7.05 -19.03
N PHE A 235 2.98 -6.87 -18.98
CA PHE A 235 3.62 -5.60 -19.27
C PHE A 235 4.63 -5.64 -20.41
N LEU A 236 5.71 -6.42 -20.28
CA LEU A 236 6.85 -6.30 -21.19
C LEU A 236 6.48 -6.64 -22.64
N ILE A 237 5.80 -7.77 -22.86
CA ILE A 237 5.38 -8.21 -24.20
C ILE A 237 4.39 -7.23 -24.83
N PRO A 238 3.28 -6.81 -24.17
CA PRO A 238 2.37 -5.81 -24.72
C PRO A 238 3.04 -4.46 -24.98
N TYR A 239 3.93 -4.02 -24.09
CA TYR A 239 4.69 -2.77 -24.26
C TYR A 239 5.58 -2.81 -25.50
N LEU A 240 6.33 -3.91 -25.69
CA LEU A 240 7.18 -4.08 -26.87
C LEU A 240 6.34 -4.11 -28.16
N ASN A 241 5.24 -4.83 -28.17
CA ASN A 241 4.34 -4.90 -29.32
C ASN A 241 3.78 -3.50 -29.66
N ARG A 242 3.41 -2.71 -28.66
CA ARG A 242 2.95 -1.33 -28.86
C ARG A 242 4.06 -0.45 -29.41
N THR A 243 5.25 -0.53 -28.85
CA THR A 243 6.42 0.25 -29.28
C THR A 243 6.79 -0.07 -30.72
N LEU A 244 6.83 -1.35 -31.09
CA LEU A 244 7.11 -1.78 -32.46
C LEU A 244 6.06 -1.25 -33.44
N LEU A 245 4.77 -1.31 -33.09
CA LEU A 245 3.72 -0.74 -33.91
C LEU A 245 3.91 0.76 -34.16
N VAL A 246 4.23 1.53 -33.10
CA VAL A 246 4.45 2.98 -33.22
C VAL A 246 5.67 3.27 -34.10
N LEU A 247 6.76 2.52 -33.94
CA LEU A 247 7.95 2.66 -34.77
C LEU A 247 7.67 2.32 -36.24
N GLN A 248 6.93 1.25 -36.53
CA GLN A 248 6.52 0.88 -37.89
C GLN A 248 5.68 1.98 -38.55
N LEU A 249 4.71 2.52 -37.82
CA LEU A 249 3.88 3.64 -38.34
C LEU A 249 4.71 4.90 -38.59
N SER A 250 5.68 5.21 -37.72
CA SER A 250 6.61 6.34 -37.89
C SER A 250 7.52 6.17 -39.09
N LEU A 251 8.03 4.97 -39.33
CA LEU A 251 8.92 4.69 -40.46
C LEU A 251 8.20 4.71 -41.83
N ILE A 252 6.90 4.37 -41.88
CA ILE A 252 6.09 4.44 -43.10
C ILE A 252 5.91 5.89 -43.58
N HIS A 253 5.96 6.85 -42.67
CA HIS A 253 5.82 8.29 -42.99
C HIS A 253 7.15 8.97 -43.36
N ILE A 254 8.29 8.27 -43.29
CA ILE A 254 9.59 8.76 -43.71
C ILE A 254 9.90 8.25 -45.12
#